data_1af3019f86825ed9c5da73ff8f465bf9
#
_entry.id   1af3019f86825ed9c5da73ff8f465bf9
#
_cell.length_a   1.000
_cell.length_b   1.000
_cell.length_c   1.000
_cell.angle_alpha   90.00
_cell.angle_beta   90.00
_cell.angle_gamma   90.00
#
_symmetry.space_group_name_H-M   'P 1'
#
loop_
_entity.id
_entity.type
_entity.pdbx_description
1 polymer ?
#
loop_
_entity_poly.entity_id
_entity_poly.type
_entity_poly.pdbx_seq_one_letter_code
_entity_poly.pdbx_strand_id
1 'polypeptide(L)'
;MYSIMIVEDEELVRQGLTSLVNYEQFGMKVIDQAENGRIAWEKFQAQQADLLLTDINMPQMNGLDLAQLVREKAPSCHIIFLTGYDDFEFARKAIRLGADDYLLKPFSKADIEEMLGKVKNKLDEEGKKAQVETLVDQGHSTELEEAIHSRLADSQLTLKDLALQLGFSPSYLSVLIKKKLGLPFQEYLIQERMKKAKLLLLTTDLKIYEIADQVGFEDMNYFSQRFKQVVGVTPRQYKKGEYE
;
A
#
# COMPACT_ATOMS: atom_id res chain seq x y z
N MET A 1 -7.46 1.92 19.36
CA MET A 1 -6.55 1.39 20.38
C MET A 1 -5.93 0.15 19.79
N TYR A 2 -4.61 0.12 19.65
CA TYR A 2 -3.90 -0.99 19.01
C TYR A 2 -3.74 -2.17 19.97
N SER A 3 -3.81 -3.38 19.44
CA SER A 3 -3.75 -4.62 20.20
C SER A 3 -2.33 -5.21 20.19
N ILE A 4 -1.84 -5.67 21.32
CA ILE A 4 -0.52 -6.27 21.48
C ILE A 4 -0.67 -7.71 21.97
N MET A 5 0.08 -8.62 21.37
CA MET A 5 0.33 -9.96 21.91
C MET A 5 1.78 -10.05 22.38
N ILE A 6 1.99 -10.53 23.60
CA ILE A 6 3.33 -10.72 24.20
C ILE A 6 3.62 -12.21 24.29
N VAL A 7 4.79 -12.63 23.76
CA VAL A 7 5.23 -14.03 23.76
C VAL A 7 6.63 -14.12 24.35
N GLU A 8 6.74 -14.76 25.50
CA GLU A 8 7.98 -14.85 26.26
C GLU A 8 7.89 -16.10 27.16
N ASP A 9 8.87 -16.99 27.11
CA ASP A 9 8.84 -18.22 27.90
C ASP A 9 9.18 -18.00 29.38
N GLU A 10 10.03 -17.02 29.67
CA GLU A 10 10.35 -16.65 31.06
C GLU A 10 9.19 -15.90 31.71
N GLU A 11 8.52 -16.54 32.68
CA GLU A 11 7.34 -16.00 33.36
C GLU A 11 7.60 -14.63 33.99
N LEU A 12 8.74 -14.43 34.64
CA LEU A 12 9.08 -13.16 35.30
C LEU A 12 9.26 -12.03 34.28
N VAL A 13 9.89 -12.31 33.13
CA VAL A 13 10.05 -11.33 32.04
C VAL A 13 8.69 -11.00 31.45
N ARG A 14 7.87 -12.01 31.17
CA ARG A 14 6.51 -11.84 30.62
C ARG A 14 5.61 -11.02 31.55
N GLN A 15 5.65 -11.28 32.87
CA GLN A 15 4.94 -10.48 33.87
C GLN A 15 5.48 -9.04 33.93
N GLY A 16 6.80 -8.87 33.88
CA GLY A 16 7.45 -7.57 33.85
C GLY A 16 7.01 -6.75 32.63
N LEU A 17 7.05 -7.34 31.43
CA LEU A 17 6.57 -6.71 30.20
C LEU A 17 5.11 -6.26 30.33
N THR A 18 4.27 -7.06 30.95
CA THR A 18 2.82 -6.77 31.04
C THR A 18 2.48 -5.73 32.10
N SER A 19 3.18 -5.75 33.26
CA SER A 19 2.78 -4.95 34.43
C SER A 19 3.56 -3.65 34.60
N LEU A 20 4.83 -3.57 34.13
CA LEU A 20 5.67 -2.41 34.34
C LEU A 20 5.49 -1.32 33.28
N VAL A 21 4.95 -1.66 32.12
CA VAL A 21 4.77 -0.75 30.99
C VAL A 21 3.32 -0.25 30.95
N ASN A 22 3.16 1.07 30.85
CA ASN A 22 1.84 1.65 30.64
C ASN A 22 1.53 1.73 29.13
N TYR A 23 0.96 0.68 28.59
CA TYR A 23 0.58 0.59 27.17
C TYR A 23 -0.49 1.60 26.76
N GLU A 24 -1.39 1.98 27.69
CA GLU A 24 -2.48 2.91 27.39
C GLU A 24 -1.97 4.30 26.98
N GLN A 25 -0.84 4.76 27.53
CA GLN A 25 -0.23 6.05 27.13
C GLN A 25 0.20 6.07 25.66
N PHE A 26 0.43 4.89 25.06
CA PHE A 26 0.71 4.73 23.62
C PHE A 26 -0.54 4.39 22.81
N GLY A 27 -1.73 4.41 23.41
CA GLY A 27 -2.96 4.00 22.75
C GLY A 27 -3.00 2.51 22.40
N MET A 28 -2.30 1.70 23.19
CA MET A 28 -2.14 0.26 22.99
C MET A 28 -2.74 -0.53 24.16
N LYS A 29 -3.10 -1.80 23.91
CA LYS A 29 -3.61 -2.72 24.93
C LYS A 29 -3.05 -4.12 24.70
N VAL A 30 -2.52 -4.75 25.72
CA VAL A 30 -2.18 -6.17 25.70
C VAL A 30 -3.47 -6.98 25.70
N ILE A 31 -3.70 -7.74 24.62
CA ILE A 31 -4.90 -8.55 24.43
C ILE A 31 -4.66 -10.01 24.81
N ASP A 32 -3.42 -10.48 24.68
CA ASP A 32 -3.08 -11.85 25.01
C ASP A 32 -1.58 -12.01 25.34
N GLN A 33 -1.24 -13.13 25.97
CA GLN A 33 0.10 -13.53 26.32
C GLN A 33 0.28 -15.03 26.07
N ALA A 34 1.51 -15.44 25.73
CA ALA A 34 1.85 -16.85 25.58
C ALA A 34 3.26 -17.13 26.05
N GLU A 35 3.50 -18.36 26.47
CA GLU A 35 4.80 -18.85 26.96
C GLU A 35 5.64 -19.56 25.88
N ASN A 36 5.13 -19.71 24.67
CA ASN A 36 5.83 -20.25 23.52
C ASN A 36 5.09 -19.90 22.21
N GLY A 37 5.79 -20.06 21.08
CA GLY A 37 5.23 -19.73 19.79
C GLY A 37 4.01 -20.54 19.37
N ARG A 38 3.91 -21.82 19.82
CA ARG A 38 2.77 -22.69 19.48
C ARG A 38 1.47 -22.15 20.11
N ILE A 39 1.49 -21.90 21.40
CA ILE A 39 0.34 -21.31 22.12
C ILE A 39 0.02 -19.93 21.56
N ALA A 40 1.04 -19.11 21.27
CA ALA A 40 0.88 -17.81 20.64
C ALA A 40 0.16 -17.92 19.29
N TRP A 41 0.55 -18.88 18.46
CA TRP A 41 -0.07 -19.08 17.16
C TRP A 41 -1.54 -19.50 17.26
N GLU A 42 -1.89 -20.41 18.16
CA GLU A 42 -3.28 -20.82 18.42
C GLU A 42 -4.14 -19.61 18.82
N LYS A 43 -3.64 -18.77 19.74
CA LYS A 43 -4.31 -17.56 20.19
C LYS A 43 -4.40 -16.50 19.10
N PHE A 44 -3.33 -16.29 18.32
CA PHE A 44 -3.30 -15.33 17.21
C PHE A 44 -4.30 -15.68 16.11
N GLN A 45 -4.53 -16.97 15.86
CA GLN A 45 -5.56 -17.40 14.90
C GLN A 45 -6.97 -17.05 15.36
N ALA A 46 -7.23 -17.08 16.66
CA ALA A 46 -8.52 -16.72 17.25
C ALA A 46 -8.72 -15.20 17.32
N GLN A 47 -7.66 -14.46 17.66
CA GLN A 47 -7.66 -13.01 17.74
C GLN A 47 -6.32 -12.44 17.28
N GLN A 48 -6.31 -11.81 16.11
CA GLN A 48 -5.11 -11.16 15.59
C GLN A 48 -4.74 -9.92 16.39
N ALA A 49 -3.44 -9.68 16.57
CA ALA A 49 -2.89 -8.48 17.18
C ALA A 49 -2.29 -7.55 16.11
N ASP A 50 -2.30 -6.24 16.39
CA ASP A 50 -1.64 -5.23 15.56
C ASP A 50 -0.11 -5.26 15.76
N LEU A 51 0.34 -5.67 16.95
CA LEU A 51 1.75 -5.78 17.33
C LEU A 51 2.00 -7.13 18.03
N LEU A 52 2.96 -7.87 17.51
CA LEU A 52 3.55 -9.06 18.15
C LEU A 52 4.90 -8.68 18.78
N LEU A 53 5.02 -8.82 20.09
CA LEU A 53 6.26 -8.71 20.83
C LEU A 53 6.67 -10.12 21.26
N THR A 54 7.72 -10.69 20.70
CA THR A 54 8.08 -12.10 20.89
C THR A 54 9.55 -12.30 21.22
N ASP A 55 9.86 -13.15 22.19
CA ASP A 55 11.21 -13.70 22.30
C ASP A 55 11.52 -14.59 21.09
N ILE A 56 12.79 -14.65 20.73
CA ILE A 56 13.28 -15.53 19.67
C ILE A 56 13.43 -16.95 20.17
N ASN A 57 14.09 -17.13 21.33
CA ASN A 57 14.51 -18.43 21.83
C ASN A 57 13.49 -19.03 22.79
N MET A 58 12.47 -19.66 22.28
CA MET A 58 11.42 -20.31 23.08
C MET A 58 11.29 -21.80 22.75
N PRO A 59 10.83 -22.62 23.73
CA PRO A 59 10.57 -24.03 23.50
C PRO A 59 9.40 -24.28 22.53
N GLN A 60 9.33 -25.47 21.93
CA GLN A 60 8.28 -25.96 21.03
C GLN A 60 8.25 -25.22 19.67
N MET A 61 8.07 -23.93 19.65
CA MET A 61 8.11 -23.07 18.46
C MET A 61 8.83 -21.78 18.84
N ASN A 62 9.91 -21.46 18.15
CA ASN A 62 10.67 -20.24 18.37
C ASN A 62 9.95 -19.01 17.79
N GLY A 63 10.40 -17.80 18.16
CA GLY A 63 9.77 -16.55 17.73
C GLY A 63 9.89 -16.29 16.23
N LEU A 64 10.92 -16.80 15.56
CA LEU A 64 11.08 -16.63 14.10
C LEU A 64 10.08 -17.46 13.32
N ASP A 65 9.86 -18.72 13.73
CA ASP A 65 8.86 -19.60 13.11
C ASP A 65 7.45 -19.03 13.33
N LEU A 66 7.17 -18.52 14.55
CA LEU A 66 5.92 -17.81 14.84
C LEU A 66 5.75 -16.58 13.94
N ALA A 67 6.78 -15.75 13.81
CA ALA A 67 6.76 -14.53 13.00
C ALA A 67 6.48 -14.82 11.52
N GLN A 68 7.02 -15.93 10.99
CA GLN A 68 6.75 -16.35 9.62
C GLN A 68 5.26 -16.68 9.44
N LEU A 69 4.67 -17.45 10.33
CA LEU A 69 3.24 -17.79 10.29
C LEU A 69 2.34 -16.53 10.42
N VAL A 70 2.72 -15.64 11.33
CA VAL A 70 2.01 -14.37 11.53
C VAL A 70 2.09 -13.51 10.28
N ARG A 71 3.26 -13.40 9.64
CA ARG A 71 3.45 -12.61 8.42
C ARG A 71 2.62 -13.15 7.25
N GLU A 72 2.50 -14.46 7.13
CA GLU A 72 1.64 -15.10 6.10
C GLU A 72 0.15 -14.86 6.35
N LYS A 73 -0.29 -14.85 7.61
CA LYS A 73 -1.70 -14.71 8.00
C LYS A 73 -2.16 -13.25 8.08
N ALA A 74 -1.31 -12.38 8.62
CA ALA A 74 -1.57 -10.97 8.88
C ALA A 74 -0.35 -10.11 8.46
N PRO A 75 -0.19 -9.82 7.16
CA PRO A 75 0.96 -9.06 6.65
C PRO A 75 1.14 -7.67 7.27
N SER A 76 0.07 -7.07 7.78
CA SER A 76 0.08 -5.76 8.44
C SER A 76 0.42 -5.81 9.93
N CYS A 77 0.56 -7.00 10.55
CA CYS A 77 0.97 -7.11 11.93
C CYS A 77 2.42 -6.66 12.10
N HIS A 78 2.68 -5.71 12.98
CA HIS A 78 4.03 -5.30 13.34
C HIS A 78 4.68 -6.37 14.21
N ILE A 79 5.96 -6.64 14.00
CA ILE A 79 6.68 -7.69 14.73
C ILE A 79 7.96 -7.12 15.31
N ILE A 80 8.11 -7.28 16.64
CA ILE A 80 9.31 -6.93 17.37
C ILE A 80 9.85 -8.15 18.08
N PHE A 81 11.14 -8.37 17.95
CA PHE A 81 11.83 -9.46 18.62
C PHE A 81 12.51 -9.00 19.90
N LEU A 82 12.37 -9.81 20.95
CA LEU A 82 13.22 -9.76 22.13
C LEU A 82 14.38 -10.74 21.91
N THR A 83 15.62 -10.32 22.09
CA THR A 83 16.78 -11.16 21.75
C THR A 83 17.92 -10.99 22.74
N GLY A 84 18.70 -12.05 22.98
CA GLY A 84 19.93 -12.01 23.76
C GLY A 84 21.15 -11.56 22.92
N TYR A 85 22.27 -11.33 23.57
CA TYR A 85 23.50 -10.75 23.00
C TYR A 85 24.18 -11.60 21.89
N ASP A 86 23.93 -12.93 21.83
CA ASP A 86 24.69 -13.85 20.97
C ASP A 86 24.02 -14.20 19.64
N ASP A 87 22.96 -13.50 19.25
CA ASP A 87 22.04 -13.96 18.19
C ASP A 87 22.13 -13.14 16.88
N PHE A 88 23.34 -12.78 16.43
CA PHE A 88 23.54 -12.04 15.15
C PHE A 88 22.88 -12.74 13.95
N GLU A 89 22.90 -14.09 13.93
CA GLU A 89 22.23 -14.88 12.88
C GLU A 89 20.70 -14.74 12.94
N PHE A 90 20.13 -14.60 14.14
CA PHE A 90 18.70 -14.41 14.31
C PHE A 90 18.27 -12.98 13.94
N ALA A 91 19.07 -11.97 14.25
CA ALA A 91 18.84 -10.59 13.80
C ALA A 91 18.76 -10.52 12.26
N ARG A 92 19.64 -11.25 11.55
CA ARG A 92 19.60 -11.34 10.08
C ARG A 92 18.33 -12.02 9.55
N LYS A 93 17.82 -13.05 10.23
CA LYS A 93 16.56 -13.70 9.85
C LYS A 93 15.37 -12.81 10.15
N ALA A 94 15.36 -12.12 11.30
CA ALA A 94 14.32 -11.16 11.67
C ALA A 94 14.16 -10.04 10.62
N ILE A 95 15.26 -9.48 10.12
CA ILE A 95 15.25 -8.48 9.04
C ILE A 95 14.61 -9.06 7.75
N ARG A 96 14.92 -10.30 7.39
CA ARG A 96 14.33 -10.97 6.20
C ARG A 96 12.83 -11.21 6.34
N LEU A 97 12.35 -11.43 7.56
CA LEU A 97 10.93 -11.58 7.88
C LEU A 97 10.19 -10.25 7.96
N GLY A 98 10.89 -9.12 7.73
CA GLY A 98 10.31 -7.79 7.80
C GLY A 98 9.93 -7.39 9.22
N ALA A 99 10.75 -7.78 10.21
CA ALA A 99 10.61 -7.27 11.58
C ALA A 99 10.74 -5.74 11.60
N ASP A 100 9.93 -5.10 12.42
CA ASP A 100 9.93 -3.65 12.54
C ASP A 100 11.08 -3.13 13.40
N ASP A 101 11.43 -3.90 14.44
CA ASP A 101 12.52 -3.60 15.35
C ASP A 101 12.93 -4.84 16.16
N TYR A 102 13.98 -4.73 16.94
CA TYR A 102 14.41 -5.71 17.93
C TYR A 102 14.87 -5.04 19.23
N LEU A 103 14.65 -5.71 20.34
CA LEU A 103 15.02 -5.21 21.67
C LEU A 103 16.00 -6.20 22.32
N LEU A 104 17.20 -5.72 22.66
CA LEU A 104 18.25 -6.55 23.25
C LEU A 104 18.03 -6.75 24.75
N LYS A 105 18.04 -7.99 25.22
CA LYS A 105 18.06 -8.36 26.64
C LYS A 105 19.48 -8.18 27.23
N PRO A 106 19.62 -7.59 28.44
CA PRO A 106 18.58 -7.03 29.29
C PRO A 106 18.14 -5.64 28.83
N PHE A 107 16.85 -5.41 28.79
CA PHE A 107 16.22 -4.13 28.44
C PHE A 107 15.59 -3.46 29.67
N SER A 108 15.56 -2.15 29.66
CA SER A 108 14.88 -1.34 30.64
C SER A 108 13.44 -1.00 30.21
N LYS A 109 12.64 -0.51 31.17
CA LYS A 109 11.32 0.05 30.85
C LYS A 109 11.41 1.17 29.81
N ALA A 110 12.43 2.03 29.89
CA ALA A 110 12.61 3.13 28.95
C ALA A 110 12.87 2.64 27.51
N ASP A 111 13.62 1.56 27.33
CA ASP A 111 13.88 0.97 26.01
C ASP A 111 12.59 0.46 25.37
N ILE A 112 11.73 -0.18 26.18
CA ILE A 112 10.41 -0.66 25.72
C ILE A 112 9.53 0.53 25.34
N GLU A 113 9.46 1.57 26.18
CA GLU A 113 8.62 2.76 25.92
C GLU A 113 9.08 3.52 24.68
N GLU A 114 10.39 3.66 24.45
CA GLU A 114 10.95 4.25 23.23
C GLU A 114 10.53 3.45 21.98
N MET A 115 10.67 2.13 22.04
CA MET A 115 10.29 1.22 20.97
C MET A 115 8.79 1.30 20.66
N LEU A 116 7.93 1.29 21.69
CA LEU A 116 6.48 1.43 21.51
C LEU A 116 6.10 2.77 20.90
N GLY A 117 6.82 3.85 21.24
CA GLY A 117 6.65 5.16 20.61
C GLY A 117 6.94 5.14 19.11
N LYS A 118 8.00 4.46 18.68
CA LYS A 118 8.36 4.29 17.26
C LYS A 118 7.28 3.50 16.50
N VAL A 119 6.82 2.39 17.09
CA VAL A 119 5.80 1.53 16.46
C VAL A 119 4.45 2.26 16.40
N LYS A 120 4.09 3.00 17.47
CA LYS A 120 2.88 3.81 17.44
C LYS A 120 2.85 4.78 16.27
N ASN A 121 3.95 5.48 16.02
CA ASN A 121 4.03 6.42 14.89
C ASN A 121 3.81 5.71 13.55
N LYS A 122 4.40 4.52 13.34
CA LYS A 122 4.18 3.70 12.13
C LYS A 122 2.71 3.29 11.99
N LEU A 123 2.12 2.74 13.06
CA LEU A 123 0.71 2.34 13.07
C LEU A 123 -0.24 3.53 12.80
N ASP A 124 0.04 4.71 13.39
CA ASP A 124 -0.75 5.91 13.17
C ASP A 124 -0.63 6.42 11.71
N GLU A 125 0.56 6.34 11.12
CA GLU A 125 0.77 6.70 9.71
C GLU A 125 0.06 5.73 8.76
N GLU A 126 0.14 4.44 9.03
CA GLU A 126 -0.56 3.41 8.25
C GLU A 126 -2.07 3.50 8.40
N GLY A 127 -2.55 3.74 9.62
CA GLY A 127 -3.96 3.97 9.90
C GLY A 127 -4.50 5.21 9.18
N LYS A 128 -3.72 6.31 9.13
CA LYS A 128 -4.07 7.51 8.36
C LYS A 128 -4.11 7.22 6.86
N LYS A 129 -3.12 6.49 6.34
CA LYS A 129 -3.11 6.06 4.93
C LYS A 129 -4.34 5.20 4.59
N ALA A 130 -4.66 4.22 5.43
CA ALA A 130 -5.81 3.35 5.25
C ALA A 130 -7.15 4.13 5.35
N GLN A 131 -7.28 5.09 6.28
CA GLN A 131 -8.46 5.96 6.38
C GLN A 131 -8.60 6.86 5.15
N VAL A 132 -7.51 7.47 4.69
CA VAL A 132 -7.51 8.27 3.45
C VAL A 132 -7.86 7.37 2.26
N GLU A 133 -7.30 6.17 2.16
CA GLU A 133 -7.67 5.21 1.12
C GLU A 133 -9.15 4.83 1.17
N THR A 134 -9.74 4.65 2.35
CA THR A 134 -11.16 4.28 2.52
C THR A 134 -12.09 5.46 2.18
N LEU A 135 -11.74 6.68 2.59
CA LEU A 135 -12.50 7.89 2.25
C LEU A 135 -12.42 8.20 0.75
N VAL A 136 -11.26 7.95 0.13
CA VAL A 136 -11.03 8.05 -1.31
C VAL A 136 -11.77 6.93 -2.07
N ASP A 137 -11.93 5.76 -1.48
CA ASP A 137 -12.56 4.61 -2.13
C ASP A 137 -14.08 4.79 -2.32
N GLN A 138 -14.73 5.58 -1.48
CA GLN A 138 -16.19 5.78 -1.51
C GLN A 138 -16.69 6.95 -2.38
N GLY A 139 -15.82 7.87 -2.79
CA GLY A 139 -16.25 9.10 -3.50
C GLY A 139 -15.47 9.47 -4.76
N HIS A 140 -14.23 9.08 -4.91
CA HIS A 140 -13.33 9.70 -5.89
C HIS A 140 -13.06 8.92 -7.18
N SER A 141 -13.65 7.74 -7.41
CA SER A 141 -13.48 7.11 -8.73
C SER A 141 -14.16 7.92 -9.82
N THR A 142 -15.35 8.46 -9.55
CA THR A 142 -16.07 9.34 -10.47
C THR A 142 -15.35 10.68 -10.64
N GLU A 143 -14.90 11.32 -9.54
CA GLU A 143 -14.15 12.58 -9.58
C GLU A 143 -12.80 12.46 -10.30
N LEU A 144 -12.10 11.32 -10.13
CA LEU A 144 -10.84 11.06 -10.80
C LEU A 144 -11.04 10.90 -12.30
N GLU A 145 -12.04 10.11 -12.72
CA GLU A 145 -12.41 9.93 -14.12
C GLU A 145 -12.86 11.25 -14.73
N GLU A 146 -13.72 12.01 -14.07
CA GLU A 146 -14.18 13.33 -14.49
C GLU A 146 -13.03 14.33 -14.63
N ALA A 147 -12.10 14.35 -13.67
CA ALA A 147 -10.92 15.22 -13.73
C ALA A 147 -10.03 14.88 -14.95
N ILE A 148 -9.86 13.61 -15.28
CA ILE A 148 -9.11 13.19 -16.47
C ILE A 148 -9.90 13.52 -17.73
N HIS A 149 -11.20 13.19 -17.78
CA HIS A 149 -12.04 13.38 -18.96
C HIS A 149 -12.23 14.86 -19.33
N SER A 150 -12.36 15.74 -18.33
CA SER A 150 -12.47 17.19 -18.55
C SER A 150 -11.23 17.81 -19.22
N ARG A 151 -10.07 17.15 -19.07
CA ARG A 151 -8.77 17.60 -19.58
C ARG A 151 -8.18 16.71 -20.68
N LEU A 152 -8.97 15.84 -21.31
CA LEU A 152 -8.47 14.95 -22.38
C LEU A 152 -7.86 15.69 -23.57
N ALA A 153 -8.37 16.90 -23.88
CA ALA A 153 -7.86 17.76 -24.94
C ALA A 153 -6.58 18.51 -24.59
N ASP A 154 -6.19 18.55 -23.32
CA ASP A 154 -4.98 19.22 -22.86
C ASP A 154 -3.75 18.36 -23.17
N SER A 155 -3.00 18.74 -24.23
CA SER A 155 -1.80 18.04 -24.67
C SER A 155 -0.71 17.93 -23.62
N GLN A 156 -0.66 18.91 -22.70
CA GLN A 156 0.35 19.04 -21.63
C GLN A 156 -0.08 18.42 -20.30
N LEU A 157 -1.23 17.74 -20.25
CA LEU A 157 -1.72 17.13 -19.02
C LEU A 157 -0.73 16.11 -18.47
N THR A 158 -0.19 16.39 -17.28
CA THR A 158 0.70 15.50 -16.56
C THR A 158 0.04 14.92 -15.31
N LEU A 159 0.57 13.81 -14.81
CA LEU A 159 0.18 13.24 -13.51
C LEU A 159 0.38 14.26 -12.38
N LYS A 160 1.42 15.10 -12.46
CA LYS A 160 1.73 16.12 -11.46
C LYS A 160 0.65 17.20 -11.41
N ASP A 161 0.17 17.66 -12.57
CA ASP A 161 -0.90 18.67 -12.64
C ASP A 161 -2.22 18.13 -12.11
N LEU A 162 -2.54 16.89 -12.46
CA LEU A 162 -3.73 16.20 -11.94
C LEU A 162 -3.64 15.98 -10.42
N ALA A 163 -2.47 15.62 -9.91
CA ALA A 163 -2.24 15.46 -8.48
C ALA A 163 -2.42 16.77 -7.72
N LEU A 164 -1.90 17.89 -8.27
CA LEU A 164 -2.06 19.20 -7.70
C LEU A 164 -3.55 19.62 -7.68
N GLN A 165 -4.28 19.38 -8.76
CA GLN A 165 -5.71 19.68 -8.86
C GLN A 165 -6.55 18.93 -7.83
N LEU A 166 -6.23 17.65 -7.61
CA LEU A 166 -6.98 16.76 -6.70
C LEU A 166 -6.46 16.80 -5.25
N GLY A 167 -5.42 17.59 -4.96
CA GLY A 167 -4.83 17.69 -3.62
C GLY A 167 -4.02 16.47 -3.18
N PHE A 168 -3.51 15.67 -4.12
CA PHE A 168 -2.72 14.47 -3.86
C PHE A 168 -1.23 14.66 -4.15
N SER A 169 -0.39 13.78 -3.57
CA SER A 169 0.98 13.65 -4.07
C SER A 169 1.00 12.85 -5.39
N PRO A 170 1.93 13.17 -6.32
CA PRO A 170 2.04 12.43 -7.59
C PRO A 170 2.25 10.93 -7.40
N SER A 171 3.06 10.52 -6.42
CA SER A 171 3.32 9.11 -6.11
C SER A 171 2.05 8.39 -5.66
N TYR A 172 1.26 9.02 -4.77
CA TYR A 172 -0.01 8.47 -4.32
C TYR A 172 -1.02 8.35 -5.47
N LEU A 173 -1.18 9.42 -6.26
CA LEU A 173 -2.12 9.43 -7.38
C LEU A 173 -1.77 8.37 -8.43
N SER A 174 -0.48 8.13 -8.68
CA SER A 174 -0.04 7.07 -9.61
C SER A 174 -0.51 5.67 -9.17
N VAL A 175 -0.38 5.36 -7.88
CA VAL A 175 -0.85 4.08 -7.30
C VAL A 175 -2.38 3.99 -7.35
N LEU A 176 -3.07 5.08 -6.99
CA LEU A 176 -4.52 5.16 -6.99
C LEU A 176 -5.10 4.92 -8.39
N ILE A 177 -4.57 5.59 -9.42
CA ILE A 177 -5.00 5.43 -10.81
C ILE A 177 -4.83 3.97 -11.24
N LYS A 178 -3.65 3.37 -11.01
CA LYS A 178 -3.41 1.98 -11.39
C LYS A 178 -4.35 1.01 -10.67
N LYS A 179 -4.62 1.24 -9.38
CA LYS A 179 -5.56 0.42 -8.58
C LYS A 179 -7.01 0.56 -9.06
N LYS A 180 -7.47 1.78 -9.36
CA LYS A 180 -8.86 2.08 -9.70
C LYS A 180 -9.19 1.86 -11.17
N LEU A 181 -8.30 2.30 -12.07
CA LEU A 181 -8.53 2.29 -13.52
C LEU A 181 -7.81 1.12 -14.21
N GLY A 182 -7.06 0.31 -13.47
CA GLY A 182 -6.38 -0.90 -13.95
C GLY A 182 -5.10 -0.64 -14.75
N LEU A 183 -4.79 0.62 -15.09
CA LEU A 183 -3.68 1.02 -15.96
C LEU A 183 -2.88 2.17 -15.37
N PRO A 184 -1.58 2.30 -15.71
CA PRO A 184 -0.83 3.51 -15.43
C PRO A 184 -1.47 4.74 -16.08
N PHE A 185 -1.31 5.93 -15.47
CA PHE A 185 -1.93 7.18 -15.91
C PHE A 185 -1.78 7.45 -17.42
N GLN A 186 -0.57 7.36 -17.95
CA GLN A 186 -0.29 7.66 -19.37
C GLN A 186 -1.01 6.68 -20.31
N GLU A 187 -1.05 5.42 -19.96
CA GLU A 187 -1.74 4.40 -20.75
C GLU A 187 -3.25 4.60 -20.72
N TYR A 188 -3.81 4.88 -19.53
CA TYR A 188 -5.22 5.20 -19.40
C TYR A 188 -5.60 6.45 -20.19
N LEU A 189 -4.83 7.54 -20.07
CA LEU A 189 -5.05 8.78 -20.80
C LEU A 189 -5.05 8.56 -22.33
N ILE A 190 -4.08 7.78 -22.83
CA ILE A 190 -4.02 7.43 -24.26
C ILE A 190 -5.24 6.63 -24.68
N GLN A 191 -5.67 5.64 -23.90
CA GLN A 191 -6.86 4.86 -24.23
C GLN A 191 -8.13 5.71 -24.29
N GLU A 192 -8.34 6.61 -23.32
CA GLU A 192 -9.51 7.50 -23.32
C GLU A 192 -9.47 8.49 -24.50
N ARG A 193 -8.29 9.05 -24.84
CA ARG A 193 -8.11 9.85 -26.05
C ARG A 193 -8.45 9.09 -27.31
N MET A 194 -8.04 7.80 -27.42
CA MET A 194 -8.37 6.96 -28.57
C MET A 194 -9.85 6.62 -28.64
N LYS A 195 -10.53 6.40 -27.50
CA LYS A 195 -11.99 6.21 -27.47
C LYS A 195 -12.71 7.46 -28.00
N LYS A 196 -12.31 8.65 -27.55
CA LYS A 196 -12.88 9.92 -28.02
C LYS A 196 -12.57 10.15 -29.51
N ALA A 197 -11.35 9.83 -29.96
CA ALA A 197 -10.99 9.92 -31.37
C ALA A 197 -11.84 9.02 -32.26
N LYS A 198 -12.07 7.76 -31.87
CA LYS A 198 -12.97 6.85 -32.60
C LYS A 198 -14.38 7.44 -32.76
N LEU A 199 -14.92 8.01 -31.69
CA LEU A 199 -16.24 8.65 -31.74
C LEU A 199 -16.25 9.81 -32.74
N LEU A 200 -15.27 10.72 -32.66
CA LEU A 200 -15.18 11.87 -33.57
C LEU A 200 -14.98 11.45 -35.03
N LEU A 201 -14.18 10.40 -35.29
CA LEU A 201 -13.99 9.86 -36.64
C LEU A 201 -15.26 9.33 -37.26
N LEU A 202 -16.18 8.78 -36.46
CA LEU A 202 -17.43 8.19 -36.95
C LEU A 202 -18.59 9.20 -36.98
N THR A 203 -18.56 10.24 -36.14
CA THR A 203 -19.73 11.13 -35.93
C THR A 203 -19.54 12.52 -36.51
N THR A 204 -18.33 12.85 -37.02
CA THR A 204 -18.05 14.21 -37.52
C THR A 204 -17.34 14.19 -38.87
N ASP A 205 -17.42 15.30 -39.58
CA ASP A 205 -16.68 15.55 -40.83
C ASP A 205 -15.28 16.13 -40.61
N LEU A 206 -14.84 16.26 -39.34
CA LEU A 206 -13.55 16.83 -39.00
C LEU A 206 -12.41 16.12 -39.70
N LYS A 207 -11.38 16.86 -40.07
CA LYS A 207 -10.15 16.30 -40.63
C LYS A 207 -9.33 15.62 -39.52
N ILE A 208 -8.48 14.69 -39.89
CA ILE A 208 -7.69 13.89 -38.94
C ILE A 208 -6.83 14.75 -38.01
N TYR A 209 -6.25 15.85 -38.52
CA TYR A 209 -5.46 16.76 -37.71
C TYR A 209 -6.31 17.55 -36.69
N GLU A 210 -7.56 17.91 -37.06
CA GLU A 210 -8.49 18.57 -36.14
C GLU A 210 -8.92 17.62 -35.03
N ILE A 211 -9.12 16.33 -35.34
CA ILE A 211 -9.42 15.31 -34.36
C ILE A 211 -8.22 15.08 -33.44
N ALA A 212 -6.99 15.02 -33.98
CA ALA A 212 -5.78 14.88 -33.17
C ALA A 212 -5.68 16.02 -32.13
N ASP A 213 -5.88 17.25 -32.55
CA ASP A 213 -5.87 18.42 -31.67
C ASP A 213 -6.97 18.33 -30.60
N GLN A 214 -8.22 18.00 -30.97
CA GLN A 214 -9.35 17.89 -30.04
C GLN A 214 -9.20 16.77 -29.01
N VAL A 215 -8.36 15.79 -29.27
CA VAL A 215 -8.07 14.72 -28.31
C VAL A 215 -6.70 14.88 -27.64
N GLY A 216 -6.05 16.05 -27.75
CA GLY A 216 -4.86 16.43 -27.01
C GLY A 216 -3.56 15.89 -27.59
N PHE A 217 -3.46 15.76 -28.92
CA PHE A 217 -2.21 15.46 -29.64
C PHE A 217 -1.77 16.65 -30.48
N GLU A 218 -0.59 17.19 -30.22
CA GLU A 218 0.00 18.30 -30.98
C GLU A 218 0.53 17.84 -32.34
N ASP A 219 1.00 16.59 -32.42
CA ASP A 219 1.55 16.01 -33.66
C ASP A 219 0.59 14.95 -34.23
N MET A 220 0.12 15.22 -35.47
CA MET A 220 -0.79 14.35 -36.22
C MET A 220 -0.16 13.00 -36.58
N ASN A 221 1.16 12.96 -36.82
CA ASN A 221 1.84 11.72 -37.22
C ASN A 221 1.95 10.81 -35.98
N TYR A 222 2.31 11.39 -34.83
CA TYR A 222 2.34 10.68 -33.56
C TYR A 222 0.95 10.16 -33.17
N PHE A 223 -0.09 11.00 -33.31
CA PHE A 223 -1.48 10.56 -33.15
C PHE A 223 -1.82 9.36 -34.02
N SER A 224 -1.52 9.43 -35.32
CA SER A 224 -1.85 8.38 -36.27
C SER A 224 -1.14 7.05 -35.97
N GLN A 225 0.13 7.12 -35.52
CA GLN A 225 0.89 5.95 -35.08
C GLN A 225 0.28 5.34 -33.84
N ARG A 226 -0.02 6.17 -32.82
CA ARG A 226 -0.63 5.71 -31.57
C ARG A 226 -2.02 5.15 -31.80
N PHE A 227 -2.83 5.77 -32.64
CA PHE A 227 -4.15 5.27 -32.99
C PHE A 227 -4.04 3.88 -33.64
N LYS A 228 -3.15 3.71 -34.63
CA LYS A 228 -2.91 2.40 -35.27
C LYS A 228 -2.43 1.35 -34.25
N GLN A 229 -1.56 1.73 -33.32
CA GLN A 229 -1.05 0.83 -32.29
C GLN A 229 -2.15 0.34 -31.33
N VAL A 230 -3.09 1.21 -30.95
CA VAL A 230 -4.15 0.89 -29.99
C VAL A 230 -5.37 0.27 -30.69
N VAL A 231 -5.70 0.72 -31.88
CA VAL A 231 -6.96 0.36 -32.59
C VAL A 231 -6.74 -0.71 -33.67
N GLY A 232 -5.49 -0.90 -34.10
CA GLY A 232 -5.12 -1.88 -35.15
C GLY A 232 -5.08 -1.31 -36.56
N VAL A 233 -5.84 -0.24 -36.85
CA VAL A 233 -5.93 0.41 -38.17
C VAL A 233 -5.63 1.90 -38.06
N THR A 234 -5.32 2.53 -39.18
CA THR A 234 -5.07 3.98 -39.21
C THR A 234 -6.37 4.78 -39.00
N PRO A 235 -6.29 6.05 -38.51
CA PRO A 235 -7.49 6.90 -38.40
C PRO A 235 -8.24 7.07 -39.71
N ARG A 236 -7.52 7.13 -40.85
CA ARG A 236 -8.12 7.25 -42.18
C ARG A 236 -8.90 6.00 -42.59
N GLN A 237 -8.33 4.81 -42.32
CA GLN A 237 -9.02 3.54 -42.55
C GLN A 237 -10.25 3.41 -41.64
N TYR A 238 -10.08 3.76 -40.38
CA TYR A 238 -11.18 3.75 -39.40
C TYR A 238 -12.35 4.65 -39.84
N LYS A 239 -12.06 5.88 -40.27
CA LYS A 239 -13.09 6.83 -40.76
C LYS A 239 -13.83 6.32 -42.00
N LYS A 240 -13.19 5.50 -42.84
CA LYS A 240 -13.81 4.88 -44.05
C LYS A 240 -14.56 3.58 -43.76
N GLY A 241 -14.53 3.07 -42.54
CA GLY A 241 -15.08 1.76 -42.24
C GLY A 241 -14.23 0.57 -42.74
N GLU A 242 -12.98 0.79 -43.04
CA GLU A 242 -12.00 -0.21 -43.52
C GLU A 242 -11.34 -0.92 -42.33
N TYR A 243 -12.14 -1.55 -41.47
CA TYR A 243 -11.66 -2.34 -40.33
C TYR A 243 -12.52 -3.60 -40.20
N GLU A 244 -11.85 -4.73 -40.15
CA GLU A 244 -12.42 -6.03 -39.80
C GLU A 244 -12.26 -6.29 -38.31
#